data_a83bb74a3a41a6cffb006a205ca47090
#
_entry.id   a83bb74a3a41a6cffb006a205ca47090
#
_cell.length_a   1.000
_cell.length_b   1.000
_cell.length_c   1.000
_cell.angle_alpha   90.00
_cell.angle_beta   90.00
_cell.angle_gamma   90.00
#
_symmetry.space_group_name_H-M   'P 1'
#
loop_
_entity.id
_entity.type
_entity.pdbx_description
1 polymer ?
#
loop_
_entity_poly.entity_id
_entity_poly.type
_entity_poly.pdbx_seq_one_letter_code
_entity_poly.pdbx_strand_id
1 'polypeptide(L)'
;MNCTKCKTKAVTKLPRHNAAFCKGCFNTFVHDQVAKAIKSQKMFGKEDRVLVAVSGGKDSLALWDILLKLGYKADALYVNLGIGGYSEESHAKVLRFAETVAASHGAALHTHTVEKEEGAGIRELAMLVHRPTCSTCGTIKRYQFNRAAIEHKYDVMATGHNLDDEAARLLGNVLRWQEEYLDKQAPSLPASVEGFAKKVKPLYRLTERELAAYAVLNKINYIVEECPMAKGARTLLYKEVLNRLETESPGTKQAFYWGFLDKQRKPEVPLTTMAERDQATLHPCSACGQPTTAEICSYCKLMARAKASAPR
;
A
#
# COMPACT_ATOMS: atom_id res chain seq x y z
N MET A 1 -14.84 7.63 -23.81
CA MET A 1 -14.31 6.37 -23.28
C MET A 1 -15.42 5.65 -22.53
N ASN A 2 -15.62 4.35 -22.80
CA ASN A 2 -16.65 3.52 -22.20
C ASN A 2 -16.07 2.62 -21.10
N CYS A 3 -16.90 2.32 -20.11
CA CYS A 3 -16.55 1.38 -19.04
C CYS A 3 -16.28 -0.01 -19.62
N THR A 4 -15.15 -0.59 -19.27
CA THR A 4 -14.73 -1.90 -19.75
C THR A 4 -15.72 -3.00 -19.35
N LYS A 5 -16.35 -2.87 -18.16
CA LYS A 5 -17.30 -3.87 -17.63
C LYS A 5 -18.73 -3.70 -18.16
N CYS A 6 -19.33 -2.51 -18.00
CA CYS A 6 -20.75 -2.31 -18.27
C CYS A 6 -21.06 -1.43 -19.49
N LYS A 7 -20.04 -0.96 -20.23
CA LYS A 7 -20.13 -0.14 -21.45
C LYS A 7 -20.73 1.26 -21.26
N THR A 8 -21.15 1.66 -20.07
CA THR A 8 -21.59 3.04 -19.77
C THR A 8 -20.40 4.00 -19.83
N LYS A 9 -20.65 5.32 -19.74
CA LYS A 9 -19.60 6.35 -19.74
C LYS A 9 -18.63 6.12 -18.58
N ALA A 10 -17.34 5.96 -18.89
CA ALA A 10 -16.30 5.81 -17.89
C ALA A 10 -15.91 7.16 -17.27
N VAL A 11 -15.57 7.14 -15.98
CA VAL A 11 -15.12 8.31 -15.21
C VAL A 11 -13.64 8.23 -14.82
N THR A 12 -13.04 7.04 -14.89
CA THR A 12 -11.62 6.84 -14.58
C THR A 12 -11.00 5.79 -15.50
N LYS A 13 -9.68 5.92 -15.76
CA LYS A 13 -8.85 4.96 -16.50
C LYS A 13 -7.72 4.48 -15.59
N LEU A 14 -7.54 3.17 -15.55
CA LEU A 14 -6.46 2.49 -14.82
C LEU A 14 -5.48 1.87 -15.82
N PRO A 15 -4.37 2.56 -16.17
CA PRO A 15 -3.41 2.09 -17.17
C PRO A 15 -2.84 0.71 -16.83
N ARG A 16 -2.45 0.47 -15.58
CA ARG A 16 -1.88 -0.82 -15.13
C ARG A 16 -2.82 -2.02 -15.29
N HIS A 17 -4.12 -1.77 -15.45
CA HIS A 17 -5.13 -2.82 -15.68
C HIS A 17 -5.68 -2.78 -17.11
N ASN A 18 -5.18 -1.87 -17.95
CA ASN A 18 -5.73 -1.59 -19.28
C ASN A 18 -7.26 -1.49 -19.27
N ALA A 19 -7.81 -0.82 -18.27
CA ALA A 19 -9.25 -0.77 -18.03
C ALA A 19 -9.74 0.67 -17.75
N ALA A 20 -10.99 0.92 -18.11
CA ALA A 20 -11.72 2.14 -17.79
C ALA A 20 -13.01 1.78 -17.07
N PHE A 21 -13.40 2.57 -16.08
CA PHE A 21 -14.56 2.26 -15.24
C PHE A 21 -15.50 3.45 -15.09
N CYS A 22 -16.82 3.17 -15.06
CA CYS A 22 -17.81 4.06 -14.46
C CYS A 22 -17.69 4.02 -12.93
N LYS A 23 -18.34 4.95 -12.23
CA LYS A 23 -18.29 5.03 -10.75
C LYS A 23 -18.63 3.70 -10.08
N GLY A 24 -19.74 3.06 -10.47
CA GLY A 24 -20.19 1.80 -9.85
C GLY A 24 -19.17 0.67 -10.05
N CYS A 25 -18.73 0.42 -11.28
CA CYS A 25 -17.74 -0.62 -11.57
C CYS A 25 -16.38 -0.33 -10.95
N PHE A 26 -16.01 0.94 -10.77
CA PHE A 26 -14.77 1.31 -10.08
C PHE A 26 -14.85 1.03 -8.58
N ASN A 27 -15.96 1.39 -7.93
CA ASN A 27 -16.17 1.07 -6.52
C ASN A 27 -16.13 -0.45 -6.28
N THR A 28 -16.81 -1.24 -7.13
CA THR A 28 -16.73 -2.70 -7.07
C THR A 28 -15.28 -3.19 -7.22
N PHE A 29 -14.53 -2.65 -8.19
CA PHE A 29 -13.11 -3.01 -8.38
C PHE A 29 -12.29 -2.73 -7.11
N VAL A 30 -12.44 -1.54 -6.49
CA VAL A 30 -11.72 -1.17 -5.27
C VAL A 30 -12.07 -2.09 -4.12
N HIS A 31 -13.37 -2.35 -3.90
CA HIS A 31 -13.85 -3.26 -2.87
C HIS A 31 -13.31 -4.69 -3.07
N ASP A 32 -13.31 -5.20 -4.30
CA ASP A 32 -12.76 -6.50 -4.65
C ASP A 32 -11.25 -6.59 -4.37
N GLN A 33 -10.48 -5.53 -4.64
CA GLN A 33 -9.04 -5.51 -4.34
C GLN A 33 -8.78 -5.57 -2.84
N VAL A 34 -9.56 -4.86 -2.02
CA VAL A 34 -9.45 -4.89 -0.56
C VAL A 34 -9.89 -6.25 -0.02
N ALA A 35 -11.01 -6.80 -0.48
CA ALA A 35 -11.47 -8.13 -0.08
C ALA A 35 -10.45 -9.23 -0.44
N LYS A 36 -9.84 -9.15 -1.63
CA LYS A 36 -8.74 -10.04 -2.03
C LYS A 36 -7.52 -9.88 -1.14
N ALA A 37 -7.15 -8.65 -0.76
CA ALA A 37 -6.05 -8.39 0.16
C ALA A 37 -6.29 -9.08 1.51
N ILE A 38 -7.46 -8.85 2.10
CA ILE A 38 -7.86 -9.43 3.39
C ILE A 38 -7.82 -10.96 3.34
N LYS A 39 -8.43 -11.55 2.31
CA LYS A 39 -8.49 -13.01 2.15
C LYS A 39 -7.12 -13.64 1.90
N SER A 40 -6.34 -13.10 0.94
CA SER A 40 -5.06 -13.69 0.53
C SER A 40 -3.99 -13.62 1.61
N GLN A 41 -4.04 -12.62 2.50
CA GLN A 41 -3.12 -12.43 3.61
C GLN A 41 -3.69 -12.89 4.96
N LYS A 42 -4.88 -13.52 4.96
CA LYS A 42 -5.57 -13.97 6.18
C LYS A 42 -5.59 -12.87 7.25
N MET A 43 -5.97 -11.64 6.85
CA MET A 43 -5.86 -10.47 7.71
C MET A 43 -6.85 -10.53 8.87
N PHE A 44 -8.12 -10.69 8.57
CA PHE A 44 -9.23 -10.81 9.55
C PHE A 44 -10.49 -11.36 8.89
N GLY A 45 -11.42 -11.84 9.71
CA GLY A 45 -12.76 -12.31 9.33
C GLY A 45 -13.85 -11.26 9.56
N LYS A 46 -15.10 -11.66 9.35
CA LYS A 46 -16.26 -10.77 9.55
C LYS A 46 -16.59 -10.52 11.02
N GLU A 47 -16.25 -11.46 11.87
CA GLU A 47 -16.52 -11.39 13.30
C GLU A 47 -15.46 -10.61 14.08
N ASP A 48 -14.25 -10.47 13.48
CA ASP A 48 -13.15 -9.78 14.12
C ASP A 48 -13.45 -8.27 14.24
N ARG A 49 -13.07 -7.69 15.38
CA ARG A 49 -13.13 -6.25 15.65
C ARG A 49 -11.86 -5.59 15.10
N VAL A 50 -12.07 -4.69 14.14
CA VAL A 50 -10.97 -3.98 13.45
C VAL A 50 -10.85 -2.56 13.98
N LEU A 51 -9.65 -2.16 14.42
CA LEU A 51 -9.33 -0.77 14.73
C LEU A 51 -8.61 -0.12 13.55
N VAL A 52 -9.23 0.86 12.90
CA VAL A 52 -8.65 1.58 11.77
C VAL A 52 -7.89 2.81 12.28
N ALA A 53 -6.60 2.90 11.98
CA ALA A 53 -5.82 4.10 12.26
C ALA A 53 -6.16 5.19 11.23
N VAL A 54 -6.92 6.21 11.65
CA VAL A 54 -7.31 7.32 10.78
C VAL A 54 -6.48 8.58 11.05
N SER A 55 -6.14 9.31 9.99
CA SER A 55 -5.34 10.54 10.06
C SER A 55 -6.03 11.75 9.44
N GLY A 56 -7.28 11.62 9.00
CA GLY A 56 -7.98 12.63 8.23
C GLY A 56 -7.58 12.69 6.74
N GLY A 57 -6.52 11.98 6.34
CA GLY A 57 -6.10 11.88 4.95
C GLY A 57 -6.94 10.89 4.14
N LYS A 58 -6.92 11.03 2.81
CA LYS A 58 -7.73 10.26 1.85
C LYS A 58 -7.64 8.75 2.04
N ASP A 59 -6.44 8.21 2.25
CA ASP A 59 -6.20 6.76 2.26
C ASP A 59 -6.80 6.11 3.51
N SER A 60 -6.63 6.73 4.67
CA SER A 60 -7.14 6.23 5.94
C SER A 60 -8.68 6.30 6.02
N LEU A 61 -9.28 7.39 5.53
CA LEU A 61 -10.74 7.53 5.46
C LEU A 61 -11.35 6.61 4.40
N ALA A 62 -10.69 6.46 3.24
CA ALA A 62 -11.12 5.49 2.23
C ALA A 62 -11.06 4.05 2.76
N LEU A 63 -10.01 3.69 3.52
CA LEU A 63 -9.94 2.37 4.15
C LEU A 63 -11.15 2.14 5.07
N TRP A 64 -11.44 3.11 5.95
CA TRP A 64 -12.54 2.99 6.88
C TRP A 64 -13.89 2.85 6.14
N ASP A 65 -14.14 3.71 5.15
CA ASP A 65 -15.32 3.66 4.28
C ASP A 65 -15.49 2.30 3.59
N ILE A 66 -14.41 1.76 3.01
CA ILE A 66 -14.43 0.48 2.30
C ILE A 66 -14.74 -0.67 3.27
N LEU A 67 -14.11 -0.70 4.45
CA LEU A 67 -14.35 -1.76 5.42
C LEU A 67 -15.79 -1.76 5.91
N LEU A 68 -16.36 -0.57 6.21
CA LEU A 68 -17.75 -0.41 6.59
C LEU A 68 -18.70 -0.90 5.49
N LYS A 69 -18.49 -0.46 4.24
CA LYS A 69 -19.29 -0.89 3.08
C LYS A 69 -19.18 -2.38 2.77
N LEU A 70 -18.05 -2.98 3.08
CA LEU A 70 -17.86 -4.43 3.01
C LEU A 70 -18.49 -5.16 4.21
N GLY A 71 -19.07 -4.46 5.19
CA GLY A 71 -19.74 -5.04 6.36
C GLY A 71 -18.78 -5.65 7.39
N TYR A 72 -17.59 -5.07 7.57
CA TYR A 72 -16.69 -5.42 8.68
C TYR A 72 -17.00 -4.58 9.91
N LYS A 73 -16.76 -5.13 11.11
CA LYS A 73 -16.85 -4.44 12.40
C LYS A 73 -15.61 -3.56 12.57
N ALA A 74 -15.65 -2.34 12.02
CA ALA A 74 -14.47 -1.46 11.91
C ALA A 74 -14.72 -0.12 12.63
N ASP A 75 -14.13 0.01 13.81
CA ASP A 75 -14.05 1.28 14.55
C ASP A 75 -12.74 2.02 14.16
N ALA A 76 -12.63 3.29 14.51
CA ALA A 76 -11.44 4.07 14.18
C ALA A 76 -10.76 4.67 15.41
N LEU A 77 -9.45 4.88 15.30
CA LEU A 77 -8.66 5.68 16.23
C LEU A 77 -7.99 6.83 15.50
N TYR A 78 -8.26 8.05 15.95
CA TYR A 78 -7.55 9.26 15.57
C TYR A 78 -6.57 9.69 16.67
N VAL A 79 -5.32 9.96 16.30
CA VAL A 79 -4.31 10.51 17.21
C VAL A 79 -4.07 11.98 16.84
N ASN A 80 -4.56 12.90 17.66
CA ASN A 80 -4.29 14.32 17.54
C ASN A 80 -2.86 14.61 18.01
N LEU A 81 -2.04 15.15 17.10
CA LEU A 81 -0.60 15.28 17.28
C LEU A 81 -0.19 16.66 17.87
N GLY A 82 -1.12 17.59 18.03
CA GLY A 82 -0.79 18.94 18.46
C GLY A 82 0.08 19.70 17.44
N ILE A 83 -0.23 19.58 16.13
CA ILE A 83 0.47 20.31 15.06
C ILE A 83 -0.39 21.51 14.61
N GLY A 84 -0.84 22.33 15.55
CA GLY A 84 -1.62 23.53 15.29
C GLY A 84 -2.80 23.30 14.34
N GLY A 85 -3.08 24.25 13.43
CA GLY A 85 -4.21 24.21 12.50
C GLY A 85 -4.28 22.96 11.63
N TYR A 86 -3.15 22.31 11.32
CA TYR A 86 -3.16 21.03 10.61
C TYR A 86 -3.85 19.92 11.42
N SER A 87 -3.56 19.83 12.72
CA SER A 87 -4.21 18.83 13.58
C SER A 87 -5.69 19.14 13.78
N GLU A 88 -6.05 20.42 13.89
CA GLU A 88 -7.44 20.86 14.03
C GLU A 88 -8.25 20.50 12.79
N GLU A 89 -7.74 20.82 11.62
CA GLU A 89 -8.41 20.49 10.34
C GLU A 89 -8.51 18.99 10.11
N SER A 90 -7.43 18.23 10.32
CA SER A 90 -7.47 16.78 10.17
C SER A 90 -8.46 16.13 11.12
N HIS A 91 -8.56 16.63 12.37
CA HIS A 91 -9.55 16.17 13.35
C HIS A 91 -10.98 16.46 12.88
N ALA A 92 -11.23 17.69 12.40
CA ALA A 92 -12.56 18.06 11.89
C ALA A 92 -13.00 17.16 10.72
N LYS A 93 -12.08 16.79 9.81
CA LYS A 93 -12.38 15.84 8.72
C LYS A 93 -12.76 14.45 9.26
N VAL A 94 -12.03 13.95 10.25
CA VAL A 94 -12.32 12.64 10.86
C VAL A 94 -13.65 12.65 11.61
N LEU A 95 -13.92 13.69 12.41
CA LEU A 95 -15.19 13.84 13.12
C LEU A 95 -16.36 13.86 12.13
N ARG A 96 -16.28 14.70 11.10
CA ARG A 96 -17.33 14.76 10.08
C ARG A 96 -17.57 13.40 9.39
N PHE A 97 -16.52 12.65 9.11
CA PHE A 97 -16.65 11.32 8.52
C PHE A 97 -17.33 10.35 9.52
N ALA A 98 -16.93 10.41 10.79
CA ALA A 98 -17.53 9.59 11.84
C ALA A 98 -19.04 9.86 11.96
N GLU A 99 -19.46 11.12 12.00
CA GLU A 99 -20.85 11.54 12.12
C GLU A 99 -21.70 11.19 10.89
N THR A 100 -21.14 11.39 9.69
CA THR A 100 -21.93 11.26 8.44
C THR A 100 -21.91 9.86 7.83
N VAL A 101 -20.87 9.09 8.05
CA VAL A 101 -20.68 7.77 7.44
C VAL A 101 -20.60 6.66 8.49
N ALA A 102 -19.67 6.75 9.44
CA ALA A 102 -19.40 5.67 10.37
C ALA A 102 -20.61 5.41 11.32
N ALA A 103 -21.28 6.45 11.77
CA ALA A 103 -22.45 6.33 12.65
C ALA A 103 -23.59 5.49 12.02
N SER A 104 -23.81 5.63 10.70
CA SER A 104 -24.82 4.84 9.98
C SER A 104 -24.50 3.33 9.92
N HIS A 105 -23.26 2.94 10.21
CA HIS A 105 -22.81 1.56 10.30
C HIS A 105 -22.59 1.10 11.75
N GLY A 106 -22.95 1.93 12.76
CA GLY A 106 -22.73 1.63 14.16
C GLY A 106 -21.25 1.62 14.59
N ALA A 107 -20.37 2.24 13.81
CA ALA A 107 -18.92 2.28 14.09
C ALA A 107 -18.55 3.46 14.98
N ALA A 108 -17.64 3.24 15.92
CA ALA A 108 -17.17 4.23 16.88
C ALA A 108 -15.86 4.90 16.40
N LEU A 109 -15.67 6.14 16.87
CA LEU A 109 -14.40 6.87 16.76
C LEU A 109 -13.80 7.07 18.14
N HIS A 110 -12.59 6.56 18.34
CA HIS A 110 -11.75 6.89 19.49
C HIS A 110 -10.80 8.03 19.13
N THR A 111 -10.57 8.94 20.06
CA THR A 111 -9.64 10.06 19.89
C THR A 111 -8.63 10.08 21.02
N HIS A 112 -7.35 10.11 20.67
CA HIS A 112 -6.25 10.32 21.58
C HIS A 112 -5.62 11.70 21.29
N THR A 113 -5.40 12.51 22.32
CA THR A 113 -4.79 13.85 22.18
C THR A 113 -3.41 13.85 22.85
N VAL A 114 -2.35 13.92 22.06
CA VAL A 114 -0.95 13.84 22.54
C VAL A 114 -0.65 14.93 23.56
N GLU A 115 -1.03 16.19 23.31
CA GLU A 115 -0.78 17.30 24.23
C GLU A 115 -1.42 17.08 25.61
N LYS A 116 -2.62 16.48 25.65
CA LYS A 116 -3.33 16.25 26.92
C LYS A 116 -2.70 15.14 27.76
N GLU A 117 -2.17 14.11 27.08
CA GLU A 117 -1.69 12.91 27.75
C GLU A 117 -0.17 12.95 27.98
N GLU A 118 0.58 13.57 27.07
CA GLU A 118 2.06 13.62 27.13
C GLU A 118 2.56 15.03 27.59
N GLY A 119 1.65 15.98 27.84
CA GLY A 119 1.99 17.33 28.29
C GLY A 119 2.52 18.28 27.23
N ALA A 120 2.77 17.80 25.98
CA ALA A 120 3.28 18.62 24.89
C ALA A 120 2.91 18.03 23.52
N GLY A 121 2.85 18.87 22.49
CA GLY A 121 2.64 18.43 21.10
C GLY A 121 3.88 17.76 20.49
N ILE A 122 3.70 17.09 19.34
CA ILE A 122 4.78 16.32 18.67
C ILE A 122 6.02 17.16 18.37
N ARG A 123 5.85 18.43 17.98
CA ARG A 123 6.97 19.31 17.66
C ARG A 123 7.84 19.58 18.88
N GLU A 124 7.21 19.89 19.99
CA GLU A 124 7.88 20.17 21.26
C GLU A 124 8.55 18.91 21.82
N LEU A 125 7.85 17.77 21.83
CA LEU A 125 8.41 16.50 22.24
C LEU A 125 9.65 16.13 21.40
N ALA A 126 9.63 16.37 20.10
CA ALA A 126 10.76 16.10 19.22
C ALA A 126 11.98 16.96 19.55
N MET A 127 11.77 18.24 19.91
CA MET A 127 12.83 19.13 20.38
C MET A 127 13.41 18.67 21.71
N LEU A 128 12.56 18.32 22.68
CA LEU A 128 12.98 17.85 23.99
C LEU A 128 13.85 16.58 23.93
N VAL A 129 13.56 15.67 23.00
CA VAL A 129 14.31 14.42 22.84
C VAL A 129 15.42 14.47 21.79
N HIS A 130 15.67 15.65 21.19
CA HIS A 130 16.66 15.85 20.13
C HIS A 130 16.54 14.87 18.95
N ARG A 131 15.30 14.58 18.50
CA ARG A 131 15.03 13.65 17.41
C ARG A 131 14.23 14.31 16.29
N PRO A 132 14.36 13.83 15.04
CA PRO A 132 13.52 14.30 13.94
C PRO A 132 12.03 14.15 14.25
N THR A 133 11.23 15.19 13.97
CA THR A 133 9.80 15.24 14.31
C THR A 133 9.02 14.04 13.76
N CYS A 134 9.28 13.61 12.50
CA CYS A 134 8.64 12.44 11.91
C CYS A 134 8.99 11.13 12.64
N SER A 135 10.21 11.00 13.16
CA SER A 135 10.62 9.85 13.94
C SER A 135 9.88 9.77 15.27
N THR A 136 9.80 10.89 15.99
CA THR A 136 9.05 11.03 17.26
C THR A 136 7.56 10.76 17.05
N CYS A 137 6.97 11.39 16.05
CA CYS A 137 5.58 11.19 15.63
C CYS A 137 5.28 9.72 15.36
N GLY A 138 6.13 9.06 14.56
CA GLY A 138 5.97 7.64 14.24
C GLY A 138 6.06 6.73 15.46
N THR A 139 6.91 7.07 16.44
CA THR A 139 7.04 6.31 17.70
C THR A 139 5.77 6.43 18.54
N ILE A 140 5.30 7.67 18.78
CA ILE A 140 4.10 7.93 19.58
C ILE A 140 2.86 7.32 18.91
N LYS A 141 2.66 7.51 17.62
CA LYS A 141 1.54 6.90 16.91
C LYS A 141 1.52 5.37 17.04
N ARG A 142 2.65 4.72 16.83
CA ARG A 142 2.72 3.25 16.94
C ARG A 142 2.40 2.76 18.34
N TYR A 143 2.87 3.47 19.36
CA TYR A 143 2.56 3.17 20.75
C TYR A 143 1.06 3.32 21.02
N GLN A 144 0.47 4.46 20.68
CA GLN A 144 -0.94 4.74 20.95
C GLN A 144 -1.88 3.81 20.18
N PHE A 145 -1.57 3.48 18.95
CA PHE A 145 -2.34 2.51 18.16
C PHE A 145 -2.30 1.11 18.78
N ASN A 146 -1.12 0.67 19.24
CA ASN A 146 -0.98 -0.62 19.89
C ASN A 146 -1.73 -0.65 21.23
N ARG A 147 -1.54 0.39 22.06
CA ARG A 147 -2.19 0.53 23.35
C ARG A 147 -3.71 0.46 23.22
N ALA A 148 -4.29 1.28 22.33
CA ALA A 148 -5.72 1.31 22.12
C ALA A 148 -6.27 -0.02 21.58
N ALA A 149 -5.54 -0.69 20.69
CA ALA A 149 -5.96 -2.00 20.20
C ALA A 149 -6.05 -3.03 21.31
N ILE A 150 -5.10 -3.03 22.25
CA ILE A 150 -5.07 -3.96 23.40
C ILE A 150 -6.16 -3.58 24.43
N GLU A 151 -6.17 -2.32 24.89
CA GLU A 151 -7.08 -1.83 25.93
C GLU A 151 -8.56 -2.01 25.55
N HIS A 152 -8.91 -1.74 24.29
CA HIS A 152 -10.26 -1.89 23.79
C HIS A 152 -10.57 -3.28 23.19
N LYS A 153 -9.62 -4.22 23.30
CA LYS A 153 -9.77 -5.63 22.85
C LYS A 153 -10.14 -5.74 21.37
N TYR A 154 -9.42 -5.04 20.51
CA TYR A 154 -9.50 -5.22 19.06
C TYR A 154 -8.63 -6.39 18.62
N ASP A 155 -9.15 -7.22 17.71
CA ASP A 155 -8.43 -8.38 17.18
C ASP A 155 -7.31 -7.97 16.23
N VAL A 156 -7.50 -6.81 15.54
CA VAL A 156 -6.54 -6.35 14.52
C VAL A 156 -6.56 -4.83 14.38
N MET A 157 -5.39 -4.27 14.12
CA MET A 157 -5.20 -2.88 13.75
C MET A 157 -4.93 -2.76 12.24
N ALA A 158 -5.78 -2.00 11.53
CA ALA A 158 -5.66 -1.74 10.10
C ALA A 158 -5.13 -0.32 9.84
N THR A 159 -4.20 -0.20 8.89
CA THR A 159 -3.63 1.10 8.48
C THR A 159 -3.84 1.36 7.00
N GLY A 160 -3.99 2.64 6.63
CA GLY A 160 -4.22 3.11 5.27
C GLY A 160 -3.00 3.07 4.33
N HIS A 161 -1.95 2.30 4.66
CA HIS A 161 -0.80 2.15 3.77
C HIS A 161 -1.21 1.44 2.48
N ASN A 162 -0.89 2.06 1.36
CA ASN A 162 -1.24 1.61 0.02
C ASN A 162 -0.02 1.03 -0.73
N LEU A 163 -0.19 0.66 -2.00
CA LEU A 163 0.88 0.10 -2.83
C LEU A 163 2.06 1.06 -3.00
N ASP A 164 1.79 2.36 -3.14
CA ASP A 164 2.84 3.38 -3.31
C ASP A 164 3.71 3.50 -2.05
N ASP A 165 3.09 3.43 -0.85
CA ASP A 165 3.79 3.45 0.42
C ASP A 165 4.70 2.23 0.60
N GLU A 166 4.15 1.05 0.28
CA GLU A 166 4.87 -0.21 0.45
C GLU A 166 6.00 -0.37 -0.57
N ALA A 167 5.76 0.02 -1.83
CA ALA A 167 6.80 0.00 -2.87
C ALA A 167 7.92 1.02 -2.57
N ALA A 168 7.57 2.23 -2.12
CA ALA A 168 8.57 3.25 -1.74
C ALA A 168 9.40 2.82 -0.53
N ARG A 169 8.77 2.18 0.48
CA ARG A 169 9.49 1.61 1.62
C ARG A 169 10.42 0.48 1.18
N LEU A 170 9.92 -0.43 0.33
CA LEU A 170 10.72 -1.52 -0.21
C LEU A 170 11.93 -0.99 -0.97
N LEU A 171 11.74 -0.02 -1.87
CA LEU A 171 12.85 0.59 -2.61
C LEU A 171 13.89 1.18 -1.66
N GLY A 172 13.46 1.92 -0.63
CA GLY A 172 14.36 2.48 0.36
C GLY A 172 15.14 1.45 1.17
N ASN A 173 14.53 0.32 1.51
CA ASN A 173 15.16 -0.77 2.24
C ASN A 173 16.16 -1.53 1.34
N VAL A 174 15.79 -1.82 0.08
CA VAL A 174 16.65 -2.49 -0.91
C VAL A 174 17.88 -1.64 -1.24
N LEU A 175 17.70 -0.34 -1.50
CA LEU A 175 18.82 0.57 -1.81
C LEU A 175 19.84 0.70 -0.67
N ARG A 176 19.49 0.33 0.54
CA ARG A 176 20.38 0.35 1.71
C ARG A 176 20.72 -1.03 2.25
N TRP A 177 20.25 -2.09 1.60
CA TRP A 177 20.41 -3.46 2.05
C TRP A 177 20.01 -3.67 3.53
N GLN A 178 18.86 -3.10 3.93
CA GLN A 178 18.35 -3.21 5.30
C GLN A 178 17.56 -4.52 5.48
N GLU A 179 18.26 -5.63 5.59
CA GLU A 179 17.70 -6.99 5.65
C GLU A 179 16.67 -7.14 6.77
N GLU A 180 16.97 -6.68 7.98
CA GLU A 180 16.05 -6.75 9.13
C GLU A 180 14.70 -6.04 8.87
N TYR A 181 14.69 -4.97 8.05
CA TYR A 181 13.47 -4.27 7.67
C TYR A 181 12.76 -4.95 6.51
N LEU A 182 13.50 -5.58 5.61
CA LEU A 182 12.95 -6.38 4.51
C LEU A 182 12.18 -7.58 5.06
N ASP A 183 12.74 -8.29 6.01
CA ASP A 183 12.11 -9.46 6.65
C ASP A 183 10.79 -9.11 7.35
N LYS A 184 10.68 -7.91 7.88
CA LYS A 184 9.50 -7.40 8.58
C LYS A 184 8.52 -6.64 7.69
N GLN A 185 8.81 -6.51 6.38
CA GLN A 185 7.98 -5.77 5.46
C GLN A 185 6.89 -6.63 4.82
N ALA A 186 5.79 -6.82 5.52
CA ALA A 186 4.65 -7.60 5.06
C ALA A 186 3.34 -6.81 5.15
N PRO A 187 2.31 -7.17 4.33
CA PRO A 187 0.97 -6.58 4.43
C PRO A 187 0.21 -6.99 5.69
N SER A 188 0.61 -8.09 6.33
CA SER A 188 0.05 -8.61 7.58
C SER A 188 1.18 -9.00 8.51
N LEU A 189 1.23 -8.37 9.68
CA LEU A 189 2.15 -8.70 10.76
C LEU A 189 1.34 -9.34 11.89
N PRO A 190 1.70 -10.54 12.33
CA PRO A 190 0.96 -11.24 13.39
C PRO A 190 1.01 -10.47 14.72
N ALA A 191 0.09 -10.78 15.60
CA ALA A 191 0.21 -10.41 17.00
C ALA A 191 1.42 -11.12 17.60
N SER A 192 2.11 -10.47 18.55
CA SER A 192 3.22 -11.09 19.23
C SER A 192 2.87 -11.48 20.68
N VAL A 193 3.57 -12.46 21.22
CA VAL A 193 3.42 -12.88 22.63
C VAL A 193 3.86 -11.77 23.59
N GLU A 194 4.69 -10.83 23.14
CA GLU A 194 5.16 -9.68 23.92
C GLU A 194 4.12 -8.55 23.99
N GLY A 195 2.94 -8.70 23.40
CA GLY A 195 1.83 -7.75 23.49
C GLY A 195 1.69 -6.77 22.33
N PHE A 196 2.21 -7.09 21.14
CA PHE A 196 1.88 -6.33 19.95
C PHE A 196 0.60 -6.86 19.29
N ALA A 197 -0.36 -5.95 19.03
CA ALA A 197 -1.56 -6.28 18.27
C ALA A 197 -1.22 -6.64 16.82
N LYS A 198 -2.00 -7.54 16.23
CA LYS A 198 -1.92 -7.86 14.79
C LYS A 198 -2.09 -6.58 13.96
N LYS A 199 -1.20 -6.36 12.98
CA LYS A 199 -1.23 -5.16 12.12
C LYS A 199 -1.38 -5.54 10.67
N VAL A 200 -2.31 -4.87 9.96
CA VAL A 200 -2.62 -5.18 8.57
C VAL A 200 -2.71 -3.92 7.71
N LYS A 201 -2.50 -4.09 6.41
CA LYS A 201 -2.52 -3.03 5.39
C LYS A 201 -3.44 -3.43 4.24
N PRO A 202 -4.78 -3.34 4.40
CA PRO A 202 -5.72 -3.86 3.40
C PRO A 202 -5.63 -3.16 2.04
N LEU A 203 -5.08 -1.93 1.99
CA LEU A 203 -4.93 -1.14 0.77
C LEU A 203 -3.66 -1.45 -0.03
N TYR A 204 -2.80 -2.38 0.38
CA TYR A 204 -1.52 -2.65 -0.29
C TYR A 204 -1.64 -3.04 -1.77
N ARG A 205 -2.83 -3.40 -2.24
CA ARG A 205 -3.11 -3.73 -3.63
C ARG A 205 -3.55 -2.54 -4.48
N LEU A 206 -3.87 -1.41 -3.87
CA LEU A 206 -4.37 -0.19 -4.50
C LEU A 206 -3.29 0.88 -4.54
N THR A 207 -3.22 1.61 -5.65
CA THR A 207 -2.33 2.77 -5.79
C THR A 207 -2.92 4.00 -5.10
N GLU A 208 -2.06 4.95 -4.75
CA GLU A 208 -2.47 6.25 -4.20
C GLU A 208 -3.43 6.99 -5.15
N ARG A 209 -3.20 6.90 -6.47
CA ARG A 209 -4.08 7.46 -7.49
C ARG A 209 -5.47 6.82 -7.51
N GLU A 210 -5.56 5.51 -7.33
CA GLU A 210 -6.85 4.81 -7.26
C GLU A 210 -7.62 5.21 -6.00
N LEU A 211 -6.94 5.36 -4.87
CA LEU A 211 -7.56 5.82 -3.63
C LEU A 211 -8.01 7.27 -3.71
N ALA A 212 -7.25 8.16 -4.37
CA ALA A 212 -7.68 9.53 -4.64
C ALA A 212 -8.94 9.55 -5.51
N ALA A 213 -8.99 8.77 -6.59
CA ALA A 213 -10.19 8.64 -7.40
C ALA A 213 -11.37 8.09 -6.60
N TYR A 214 -11.15 7.09 -5.74
CA TYR A 214 -12.18 6.54 -4.86
C TYR A 214 -12.74 7.62 -3.90
N ALA A 215 -11.86 8.35 -3.24
CA ALA A 215 -12.25 9.40 -2.29
C ALA A 215 -13.09 10.50 -2.98
N VAL A 216 -12.67 10.97 -4.14
CA VAL A 216 -13.41 12.00 -4.92
C VAL A 216 -14.77 11.47 -5.38
N LEU A 217 -14.82 10.29 -5.98
CA LEU A 217 -16.07 9.69 -6.49
C LEU A 217 -17.08 9.39 -5.37
N ASN A 218 -16.62 9.09 -4.17
CA ASN A 218 -17.47 8.82 -3.02
C ASN A 218 -17.67 10.04 -2.12
N LYS A 219 -17.17 11.23 -2.52
CA LYS A 219 -17.33 12.51 -1.79
C LYS A 219 -16.78 12.44 -0.36
N ILE A 220 -15.70 11.69 -0.15
CA ILE A 220 -15.01 11.64 1.15
C ILE A 220 -14.32 12.98 1.33
N ASN A 221 -14.67 13.70 2.40
CA ASN A 221 -14.04 14.96 2.75
C ASN A 221 -12.79 14.69 3.59
N TYR A 222 -11.61 14.84 2.99
CA TYR A 222 -10.31 14.58 3.63
C TYR A 222 -9.43 15.83 3.63
N ILE A 223 -8.39 15.85 4.46
CA ILE A 223 -7.38 16.91 4.46
C ILE A 223 -6.48 16.75 3.23
N VAL A 224 -6.37 17.81 2.43
CA VAL A 224 -5.56 17.84 1.20
C VAL A 224 -4.12 18.28 1.51
N GLU A 225 -3.97 19.17 2.47
CA GLU A 225 -2.69 19.71 2.90
C GLU A 225 -1.79 18.61 3.45
N GLU A 226 -0.53 18.62 3.02
CA GLU A 226 0.48 17.73 3.58
C GLU A 226 0.90 18.19 4.98
N CYS A 227 1.25 17.21 5.82
CA CYS A 227 1.77 17.53 7.14
C CYS A 227 3.01 18.45 7.03
N PRO A 228 3.02 19.66 7.66
CA PRO A 228 4.13 20.60 7.53
C PRO A 228 5.46 20.03 8.04
N MET A 229 5.42 18.97 8.85
CA MET A 229 6.60 18.27 9.36
C MET A 229 7.18 17.24 8.39
N ALA A 230 6.48 16.90 7.29
CA ALA A 230 6.89 15.87 6.34
C ALA A 230 7.91 16.36 5.29
N LYS A 231 8.20 17.65 5.23
CA LYS A 231 9.15 18.22 4.25
C LYS A 231 10.50 17.53 4.33
N GLY A 232 11.03 17.10 3.16
CA GLY A 232 12.33 16.43 3.07
C GLY A 232 12.34 14.96 3.45
N ALA A 233 11.18 14.32 3.69
CA ALA A 233 11.11 12.90 3.95
C ALA A 233 11.54 12.10 2.70
N ARG A 234 12.58 11.26 2.84
CA ARG A 234 13.13 10.45 1.72
C ARG A 234 12.10 9.55 1.05
N THR A 235 11.07 9.15 1.76
CA THR A 235 9.98 8.33 1.21
C THR A 235 9.24 9.06 0.09
N LEU A 236 9.14 10.39 0.14
CA LEU A 236 8.52 11.19 -0.92
C LEU A 236 9.33 11.10 -2.22
N LEU A 237 10.66 11.20 -2.13
CA LEU A 237 11.55 11.01 -3.28
C LEU A 237 11.38 9.61 -3.91
N TYR A 238 11.33 8.57 -3.08
CA TYR A 238 11.13 7.21 -3.59
C TYR A 238 9.77 7.03 -4.26
N LYS A 239 8.72 7.63 -3.71
CA LYS A 239 7.40 7.66 -4.35
C LYS A 239 7.44 8.37 -5.71
N GLU A 240 8.11 9.52 -5.80
CA GLU A 240 8.25 10.28 -7.05
C GLU A 240 8.95 9.47 -8.12
N VAL A 241 10.10 8.86 -7.81
CA VAL A 241 10.85 7.98 -8.72
C VAL A 241 9.98 6.83 -9.21
N LEU A 242 9.28 6.14 -8.30
CA LEU A 242 8.38 5.04 -8.63
C LEU A 242 7.17 5.51 -9.45
N ASN A 243 6.65 6.72 -9.21
CA ASN A 243 5.58 7.31 -10.00
C ASN A 243 6.02 7.56 -11.46
N ARG A 244 7.25 8.04 -11.65
CA ARG A 244 7.83 8.23 -12.98
C ARG A 244 7.96 6.90 -13.71
N LEU A 245 8.51 5.88 -13.07
CA LEU A 245 8.59 4.54 -13.65
C LEU A 245 7.21 3.94 -13.98
N GLU A 246 6.23 4.11 -13.10
CA GLU A 246 4.86 3.63 -13.32
C GLU A 246 4.18 4.34 -14.49
N THR A 247 4.52 5.61 -14.75
CA THR A 247 3.98 6.37 -15.90
C THR A 247 4.52 5.82 -17.21
N GLU A 248 5.81 5.52 -17.28
CA GLU A 248 6.47 4.95 -18.46
C GLU A 248 6.14 3.46 -18.66
N SER A 249 6.01 2.71 -17.57
CA SER A 249 5.73 1.28 -17.57
C SER A 249 4.66 0.95 -16.52
N PRO A 250 3.37 1.03 -16.89
CA PRO A 250 2.27 0.77 -15.97
C PRO A 250 2.29 -0.64 -15.39
N GLY A 251 2.20 -0.76 -14.08
CA GLY A 251 2.28 -2.02 -13.33
C GLY A 251 3.64 -2.27 -12.67
N THR A 252 4.63 -1.41 -12.87
CA THR A 252 5.97 -1.53 -12.29
C THR A 252 5.96 -1.62 -10.76
N LYS A 253 5.21 -0.75 -10.07
CA LYS A 253 5.10 -0.78 -8.60
C LYS A 253 4.53 -2.10 -8.10
N GLN A 254 3.51 -2.59 -8.80
CA GLN A 254 2.87 -3.85 -8.47
C GLN A 254 3.83 -5.03 -8.68
N ALA A 255 4.50 -5.09 -9.82
CA ALA A 255 5.46 -6.15 -10.13
C ALA A 255 6.61 -6.17 -9.12
N PHE A 256 7.15 -5.00 -8.77
CA PHE A 256 8.22 -4.84 -7.80
C PHE A 256 7.81 -5.34 -6.40
N TYR A 257 6.68 -4.86 -5.87
CA TYR A 257 6.26 -5.22 -4.52
C TYR A 257 5.76 -6.67 -4.42
N TRP A 258 5.03 -7.16 -5.43
CA TRP A 258 4.53 -8.54 -5.42
C TRP A 258 5.64 -9.56 -5.67
N GLY A 259 6.61 -9.25 -6.54
CA GLY A 259 7.80 -10.07 -6.70
C GLY A 259 8.56 -10.26 -5.38
N PHE A 260 8.68 -9.20 -4.59
CA PHE A 260 9.24 -9.27 -3.25
C PHE A 260 8.40 -10.17 -2.30
N LEU A 261 7.07 -9.98 -2.25
CA LEU A 261 6.20 -10.80 -1.40
C LEU A 261 6.22 -12.28 -1.79
N ASP A 262 6.31 -12.58 -3.08
CA ASP A 262 6.39 -13.96 -3.55
C ASP A 262 7.73 -14.60 -3.18
N LYS A 263 8.82 -13.85 -3.16
CA LYS A 263 10.13 -14.32 -2.66
C LYS A 263 10.11 -14.60 -1.17
N GLN A 264 9.48 -13.73 -0.36
CA GLN A 264 9.33 -13.99 1.09
C GLN A 264 8.54 -15.27 1.39
N ARG A 265 7.55 -15.61 0.56
CA ARG A 265 6.75 -16.84 0.71
C ARG A 265 7.49 -18.11 0.30
N LYS A 266 8.52 -17.98 -0.53
CA LYS A 266 9.33 -19.07 -1.05
C LYS A 266 10.82 -18.81 -0.73
N PRO A 267 11.22 -18.82 0.56
CA PRO A 267 12.59 -18.51 0.95
C PRO A 267 13.62 -19.50 0.42
N GLU A 268 13.19 -20.70 0.01
CA GLU A 268 14.06 -21.78 -0.47
C GLU A 268 14.70 -21.53 -1.85
N VAL A 269 14.33 -20.43 -2.53
CA VAL A 269 14.99 -20.05 -3.79
C VAL A 269 15.87 -18.82 -3.53
N PRO A 270 17.16 -18.98 -3.16
CA PRO A 270 18.06 -17.85 -2.99
C PRO A 270 18.12 -16.99 -4.26
N LEU A 271 18.22 -15.67 -4.11
CA LEU A 271 18.43 -14.73 -5.24
C LEU A 271 19.73 -15.03 -6.00
N THR A 272 20.66 -15.76 -5.39
CA THR A 272 22.02 -16.00 -5.85
C THR A 272 22.30 -17.41 -6.36
N THR A 273 21.44 -18.39 -6.14
CA THR A 273 21.65 -19.71 -6.72
C THR A 273 21.10 -19.79 -8.15
N MET A 274 21.91 -19.31 -9.08
CA MET A 274 21.78 -19.72 -10.49
C MET A 274 22.10 -21.22 -10.69
N ALA A 275 22.35 -21.97 -9.60
CA ALA A 275 22.93 -23.31 -9.66
C ALA A 275 21.91 -24.45 -9.90
N GLU A 276 20.61 -24.22 -9.77
CA GLU A 276 19.61 -25.29 -9.89
C GLU A 276 18.35 -24.91 -10.69
N ARG A 277 18.43 -23.91 -11.53
CA ARG A 277 17.50 -23.89 -12.67
C ARG A 277 17.91 -25.03 -13.56
N ASP A 278 16.95 -25.90 -13.96
CA ASP A 278 17.17 -26.89 -15.04
C ASP A 278 18.16 -26.31 -16.01
N GLN A 279 19.40 -26.83 -15.98
CA GLN A 279 20.43 -26.41 -16.93
C GLN A 279 19.90 -26.91 -18.26
N ALA A 280 19.19 -26.06 -18.97
CA ALA A 280 18.77 -26.38 -20.32
C ALA A 280 20.03 -26.80 -21.07
N THR A 281 20.10 -28.08 -21.45
CA THR A 281 21.30 -28.67 -22.02
C THR A 281 21.65 -27.89 -23.27
N LEU A 282 22.81 -27.23 -23.24
CA LEU A 282 23.30 -26.51 -24.39
C LEU A 282 23.82 -27.51 -25.42
N HIS A 283 23.43 -27.34 -26.65
CA HIS A 283 23.93 -28.10 -27.79
C HIS A 283 24.30 -27.13 -28.94
N PRO A 284 25.12 -27.57 -29.92
CA PRO A 284 25.46 -26.71 -31.05
C PRO A 284 24.21 -26.39 -31.89
N CYS A 285 24.08 -25.13 -32.29
CA CYS A 285 23.06 -24.70 -33.24
C CYS A 285 23.25 -25.41 -34.58
N SER A 286 22.18 -25.99 -35.14
CA SER A 286 22.25 -26.70 -36.44
C SER A 286 22.68 -25.81 -37.62
N ALA A 287 22.52 -24.48 -37.51
CA ALA A 287 22.86 -23.55 -38.58
C ALA A 287 24.27 -22.90 -38.46
N CYS A 288 24.79 -22.67 -37.23
CA CYS A 288 26.06 -21.92 -37.05
C CYS A 288 27.01 -22.54 -36.01
N GLY A 289 26.66 -23.63 -35.33
CA GLY A 289 27.48 -24.33 -34.36
C GLY A 289 27.59 -23.63 -32.98
N GLN A 290 27.06 -22.43 -32.78
CA GLN A 290 27.09 -21.73 -31.49
C GLN A 290 26.21 -22.43 -30.45
N PRO A 291 26.59 -22.41 -29.16
CA PRO A 291 25.78 -23.02 -28.11
C PRO A 291 24.36 -22.42 -28.03
N THR A 292 23.37 -23.28 -27.93
CA THR A 292 21.94 -22.87 -27.82
C THR A 292 21.15 -23.94 -27.09
N THR A 293 20.00 -23.54 -26.53
CA THR A 293 19.00 -24.43 -25.93
C THR A 293 17.90 -24.86 -26.93
N ALA A 294 17.95 -24.34 -28.16
CA ALA A 294 16.98 -24.62 -29.22
C ALA A 294 17.72 -25.08 -30.48
N GLU A 295 17.11 -25.91 -31.31
CA GLU A 295 17.70 -26.46 -32.54
C GLU A 295 18.44 -25.40 -33.36
N ILE A 296 17.85 -24.21 -33.53
CA ILE A 296 18.45 -23.04 -34.20
C ILE A 296 18.52 -21.89 -33.21
N CYS A 297 19.70 -21.28 -33.04
CA CYS A 297 19.91 -20.16 -32.11
C CYS A 297 19.13 -18.89 -32.55
N SER A 298 18.89 -18.00 -31.56
CA SER A 298 18.15 -16.76 -31.77
C SER A 298 18.76 -15.87 -32.86
N TYR A 299 20.08 -15.84 -32.99
CA TYR A 299 20.75 -15.09 -34.05
C TYR A 299 20.40 -15.63 -35.44
N CYS A 300 20.51 -16.94 -35.65
CA CYS A 300 20.21 -17.54 -36.95
C CYS A 300 18.74 -17.38 -37.32
N LYS A 301 17.82 -17.50 -36.35
CA LYS A 301 16.39 -17.22 -36.55
C LYS A 301 16.14 -15.76 -36.92
N LEU A 302 16.82 -14.81 -36.26
CA LEU A 302 16.73 -13.38 -36.56
C LEU A 302 17.21 -13.09 -37.99
N MET A 303 18.38 -13.61 -38.38
CA MET A 303 18.98 -13.36 -39.70
C MET A 303 18.13 -14.00 -40.82
N ALA A 304 17.58 -15.17 -40.60
CA ALA A 304 16.67 -15.79 -41.57
C ALA A 304 15.41 -14.92 -41.81
N ARG A 305 14.81 -14.37 -40.75
CA ARG A 305 13.67 -13.44 -40.86
C ARG A 305 14.06 -12.14 -41.59
N ALA A 306 15.22 -11.54 -41.23
CA ALA A 306 15.68 -10.33 -41.86
C ALA A 306 15.90 -10.52 -43.35
N LYS A 307 16.50 -11.65 -43.78
CA LYS A 307 16.68 -11.99 -45.19
C LYS A 307 15.38 -12.21 -45.95
N ALA A 308 14.39 -12.84 -45.28
CA ALA A 308 13.06 -13.04 -45.88
C ALA A 308 12.25 -11.74 -46.05
N SER A 309 12.56 -10.72 -45.25
CA SER A 309 11.86 -9.42 -45.28
C SER A 309 12.61 -8.35 -46.09
N ALA A 310 13.78 -8.65 -46.66
CA ALA A 310 14.50 -7.72 -47.49
C ALA A 310 13.80 -7.54 -48.86
N PRO A 311 13.53 -6.32 -49.31
CA PRO A 311 12.94 -6.08 -50.63
C PRO A 311 13.91 -6.62 -51.70
N ARG A 312 13.33 -7.30 -52.68
CA ARG A 312 14.04 -7.78 -53.87
C ARG A 312 14.43 -6.61 -54.78
#